data_c6803193657d7515140a6b63076d1aef
#
_entry.id   c6803193657d7515140a6b63076d1aef
#
_cell.length_a   1.000
_cell.length_b   1.000
_cell.length_c   1.000
_cell.angle_alpha   90.00
_cell.angle_beta   90.00
_cell.angle_gamma   90.00
#
_symmetry.space_group_name_H-M   'P 1'
#
loop_
_entity.id
_entity.type
_entity.pdbx_description
1 polymer ?
#
loop_
_entity_poly.entity_id
_entity_poly.type
_entity_poly.pdbx_seq_one_letter_code
_entity_poly.pdbx_strand_id
1 'polypeptide(L)'
;MNEFPVRVLSVIAPMTQLNTPYPSTAYLTGFLRSRGVAAVQEDLALGVVLALFSREGLQRLCGEVERLPAAARTACTTAFAQRPERYAATIDAVIAFVQGRDSTLAHRIASRNWLPEGPRFDALDAYVDEDGGDPLGWAFGALGVQDRARHMATLYLNDIADVLRDAADPRFEFVRYAESLARSQPSFEPLAQALAAPCTLVDRTLQDLTQAALLKHQPTVVLLSVPFPGTVYAAFRIAQTIKTLRPDITTVLGGGFVNTELRDLSEPRVFDHFDFVTLDGGERPLLSLLEHLQGRRSVQRLVRTFLRQDGRVRYVHLAEPDVPFAEVGTPTWDGLPLDRYLSLLDMLNPMHRLWSDGRWNKLTVAHGCYWKKCSFCDVSLDYISRYDAATATTLVDRIEAIVAETGQTGFHLVDEAAPPKSLKALAAELLARRVGISWWGNIRFEKSFTPLLCQQLADSGCIAVSGGLEVASDRLLALMKKGVSVEQVARVTKAFADAGILVHAYLMYGFPTQTVQDTVDALETVRQLFAAGCIQSGFWHRFACTVHSPVGLDPQAYGVTLLPLPPVSFAKNDVDFVDPTGVDHDALGVGLKKALYNYMHGIGLEADVREWFDFPVPKARVPRQRIARALADG
;
A
#
# COMPACT_ATOMS: atom_id res chain seq x y z
N MET A 1 29.17 34.85 3.55
CA MET A 1 27.95 34.25 4.14
C MET A 1 28.26 32.80 4.41
N ASN A 2 28.25 32.38 5.68
CA ASN A 2 28.45 30.96 5.99
C ASN A 2 27.28 30.19 5.39
N GLU A 3 27.51 29.36 4.39
CA GLU A 3 26.49 28.45 3.87
C GLU A 3 26.03 27.56 5.02
N PHE A 4 24.73 27.58 5.29
CA PHE A 4 24.13 26.68 6.27
C PHE A 4 24.29 25.24 5.76
N PRO A 5 25.04 24.36 6.45
CA PRO A 5 25.30 23.03 5.94
C PRO A 5 24.00 22.21 5.98
N VAL A 6 23.39 22.00 4.82
CA VAL A 6 22.15 21.21 4.73
C VAL A 6 22.50 19.72 4.82
N ARG A 7 21.97 19.07 5.85
CA ARG A 7 21.97 17.60 6.03
C ARG A 7 20.53 17.12 6.13
N VAL A 8 20.11 16.34 5.16
CA VAL A 8 18.73 15.89 5.03
C VAL A 8 18.58 14.47 5.59
N LEU A 9 17.57 14.26 6.43
CA LEU A 9 17.10 12.94 6.86
C LEU A 9 15.71 12.69 6.30
N SER A 10 15.56 11.70 5.43
CA SER A 10 14.26 11.23 4.93
C SER A 10 13.74 10.10 5.83
N VAL A 11 12.50 10.19 6.31
CA VAL A 11 11.92 9.27 7.28
C VAL A 11 10.69 8.58 6.73
N ILE A 12 10.64 7.25 6.87
CA ILE A 12 9.44 6.44 6.69
C ILE A 12 8.71 6.40 8.03
N ALA A 13 7.53 7.04 8.08
CA ALA A 13 6.72 7.08 9.29
C ALA A 13 5.85 5.82 9.44
N PRO A 14 5.58 5.33 10.68
CA PRO A 14 4.62 4.25 10.95
C PRO A 14 3.18 4.61 10.51
N MET A 15 2.38 3.65 10.07
CA MET A 15 2.75 2.29 9.70
C MET A 15 2.71 2.17 8.19
N THR A 16 3.71 1.51 7.64
CA THR A 16 3.75 1.12 6.23
C THR A 16 3.87 -0.40 6.12
N GLN A 17 3.89 -0.94 4.91
CA GLN A 17 4.11 -2.37 4.69
C GLN A 17 5.42 -2.85 5.33
N LEU A 18 5.42 -4.07 5.89
CA LEU A 18 6.56 -4.60 6.65
C LEU A 18 7.50 -5.47 5.85
N ASN A 19 7.16 -5.80 4.60
CA ASN A 19 7.93 -6.74 3.78
C ASN A 19 9.06 -6.07 2.97
N THR A 20 8.97 -4.76 2.75
CA THR A 20 9.96 -3.99 1.97
C THR A 20 9.80 -2.49 2.30
N PRO A 21 10.86 -1.67 2.20
CA PRO A 21 10.74 -0.24 2.47
C PRO A 21 9.76 0.45 1.51
N TYR A 22 9.08 1.46 2.03
CA TYR A 22 8.29 2.34 1.17
C TYR A 22 9.24 3.17 0.28
N PRO A 23 9.03 3.27 -1.05
CA PRO A 23 10.04 3.75 -1.98
C PRO A 23 10.35 5.24 -1.93
N SER A 24 9.48 6.08 -1.36
CA SER A 24 9.62 7.54 -1.44
C SER A 24 10.94 8.05 -0.87
N THR A 25 11.40 7.51 0.27
CA THR A 25 12.67 7.93 0.86
C THR A 25 13.86 7.52 0.01
N ALA A 26 13.80 6.33 -0.61
CA ALA A 26 14.85 5.86 -1.52
C ALA A 26 14.99 6.77 -2.76
N TYR A 27 13.85 7.18 -3.36
CA TYR A 27 13.85 8.11 -4.48
C TYR A 27 14.37 9.49 -4.07
N LEU A 28 13.85 10.07 -2.99
CA LEU A 28 14.28 11.40 -2.53
C LEU A 28 15.75 11.41 -2.11
N THR A 29 16.23 10.38 -1.41
CA THR A 29 17.63 10.28 -0.99
C THR A 29 18.57 10.12 -2.19
N GLY A 30 18.22 9.25 -3.14
CA GLY A 30 18.96 9.08 -4.40
C GLY A 30 19.02 10.38 -5.21
N PHE A 31 17.88 11.05 -5.37
CA PHE A 31 17.78 12.34 -6.04
C PHE A 31 18.65 13.41 -5.40
N LEU A 32 18.56 13.60 -4.08
CA LEU A 32 19.34 14.60 -3.35
C LEU A 32 20.84 14.33 -3.45
N ARG A 33 21.26 13.08 -3.29
CA ARG A 33 22.67 12.68 -3.43
C ARG A 33 23.19 12.94 -4.86
N SER A 34 22.38 12.69 -5.89
CA SER A 34 22.74 13.00 -7.28
C SER A 34 22.95 14.51 -7.54
N ARG A 35 22.41 15.37 -6.67
CA ARG A 35 22.57 16.83 -6.70
C ARG A 35 23.63 17.35 -5.70
N GLY A 36 24.42 16.45 -5.09
CA GLY A 36 25.47 16.81 -4.14
C GLY A 36 24.98 17.22 -2.74
N VAL A 37 23.71 16.95 -2.43
CA VAL A 37 23.13 17.21 -1.09
C VAL A 37 23.40 16.03 -0.18
N ALA A 38 23.94 16.29 1.03
CA ALA A 38 24.09 15.26 2.06
C ALA A 38 22.73 14.78 2.53
N ALA A 39 22.36 13.56 2.15
CA ALA A 39 21.07 12.96 2.45
C ALA A 39 21.23 11.53 2.95
N VAL A 40 20.47 11.19 3.98
CA VAL A 40 20.33 9.86 4.59
C VAL A 40 18.87 9.53 4.81
N GLN A 41 18.57 8.28 5.10
CA GLN A 41 17.19 7.82 5.34
C GLN A 41 17.13 6.87 6.53
N GLU A 42 15.94 6.79 7.14
CA GLU A 42 15.65 5.91 8.27
C GLU A 42 14.20 5.37 8.17
N ASP A 43 14.00 4.09 8.46
CA ASP A 43 12.68 3.49 8.54
C ASP A 43 12.26 3.35 10.01
N LEU A 44 11.49 4.32 10.49
CA LEU A 44 10.93 4.30 11.83
C LEU A 44 9.68 3.40 11.92
N ALA A 45 9.03 3.08 10.79
CA ALA A 45 7.90 2.16 10.78
C ALA A 45 8.35 0.75 11.13
N LEU A 46 9.34 0.23 10.42
CA LEU A 46 9.96 -1.06 10.77
C LEU A 46 10.57 -1.02 12.16
N GLY A 47 11.25 0.09 12.51
CA GLY A 47 11.87 0.29 13.82
C GLY A 47 10.88 0.10 14.98
N VAL A 48 9.70 0.74 14.92
CA VAL A 48 8.65 0.61 15.95
C VAL A 48 8.16 -0.83 16.06
N VAL A 49 7.89 -1.50 14.93
CA VAL A 49 7.44 -2.89 14.96
C VAL A 49 8.49 -3.79 15.59
N LEU A 50 9.75 -3.69 15.18
CA LEU A 50 10.83 -4.51 15.74
C LEU A 50 11.09 -4.23 17.23
N ALA A 51 10.88 -3.01 17.70
CA ALA A 51 11.02 -2.67 19.12
C ALA A 51 9.85 -3.21 19.97
N LEU A 52 8.63 -3.16 19.43
CA LEU A 52 7.43 -3.69 20.13
C LEU A 52 7.36 -5.22 20.09
N PHE A 53 7.73 -5.83 18.96
CA PHE A 53 7.74 -7.28 18.73
C PHE A 53 9.12 -7.87 19.03
N SER A 54 9.63 -7.59 20.22
CA SER A 54 10.85 -8.14 20.82
C SER A 54 10.55 -8.62 22.22
N ARG A 55 11.46 -9.39 22.81
CA ARG A 55 11.33 -9.81 24.21
C ARG A 55 11.12 -8.61 25.14
N GLU A 56 11.90 -7.55 24.99
CA GLU A 56 11.79 -6.33 25.79
C GLU A 56 10.47 -5.58 25.52
N GLY A 57 10.04 -5.54 24.26
CA GLY A 57 8.77 -4.96 23.86
C GLY A 57 7.59 -5.68 24.51
N LEU A 58 7.61 -7.02 24.50
CA LEU A 58 6.56 -7.83 25.13
C LEU A 58 6.56 -7.73 26.65
N GLN A 59 7.71 -7.54 27.28
CA GLN A 59 7.77 -7.25 28.73
C GLN A 59 7.09 -5.92 29.06
N ARG A 60 7.31 -4.88 28.25
CA ARG A 60 6.61 -3.60 28.41
C ARG A 60 5.11 -3.74 28.17
N LEU A 61 4.71 -4.50 27.15
CA LEU A 61 3.31 -4.80 26.86
C LEU A 61 2.63 -5.56 28.00
N CYS A 62 3.33 -6.50 28.63
CA CYS A 62 2.82 -7.22 29.81
C CYS A 62 2.42 -6.23 30.93
N GLY A 63 3.25 -5.23 31.19
CA GLY A 63 2.92 -4.17 32.14
C GLY A 63 1.68 -3.33 31.78
N GLU A 64 1.40 -3.11 30.47
CA GLU A 64 0.16 -2.46 30.06
C GLU A 64 -1.06 -3.39 30.28
N VAL A 65 -0.94 -4.68 29.93
CA VAL A 65 -2.01 -5.69 30.16
C VAL A 65 -2.34 -5.86 31.65
N GLU A 66 -1.34 -5.83 32.53
CA GLU A 66 -1.53 -5.93 33.98
C GLU A 66 -2.33 -4.76 34.57
N ARG A 67 -2.19 -3.57 33.96
CA ARG A 67 -2.95 -2.36 34.36
C ARG A 67 -4.41 -2.39 33.93
N LEU A 68 -4.78 -3.27 32.98
CA LEU A 68 -6.16 -3.36 32.53
C LEU A 68 -7.05 -3.95 33.63
N PRO A 69 -8.20 -3.32 33.91
CA PRO A 69 -9.22 -3.94 34.76
C PRO A 69 -9.65 -5.29 34.17
N ALA A 70 -9.95 -6.26 35.03
CA ALA A 70 -10.36 -7.61 34.59
C ALA A 70 -11.55 -7.57 33.62
N ALA A 71 -12.50 -6.65 33.83
CA ALA A 71 -13.68 -6.47 32.97
C ALA A 71 -13.37 -5.87 31.59
N ALA A 72 -12.19 -5.27 31.40
CA ALA A 72 -11.74 -4.68 30.12
C ALA A 72 -10.84 -5.64 29.31
N ARG A 73 -10.53 -6.82 29.86
CA ARG A 73 -9.68 -7.80 29.16
C ARG A 73 -10.46 -8.51 28.07
N THR A 74 -9.90 -8.50 26.87
CA THR A 74 -10.40 -9.26 25.73
C THR A 74 -9.90 -10.70 25.73
N ALA A 75 -10.36 -11.54 24.80
CA ALA A 75 -9.83 -12.89 24.63
C ALA A 75 -8.31 -12.88 24.35
N CYS A 76 -7.83 -11.95 23.52
CA CYS A 76 -6.41 -11.81 23.17
C CYS A 76 -5.56 -11.41 24.40
N THR A 77 -5.96 -10.38 25.13
CA THR A 77 -5.24 -9.94 26.34
C THR A 77 -5.27 -11.00 27.44
N THR A 78 -6.36 -11.78 27.56
CA THR A 78 -6.48 -12.89 28.51
C THR A 78 -5.54 -14.03 28.15
N ALA A 79 -5.51 -14.46 26.87
CA ALA A 79 -4.62 -15.51 26.38
C ALA A 79 -3.14 -15.13 26.58
N PHE A 80 -2.79 -13.86 26.29
CA PHE A 80 -1.45 -13.33 26.50
C PHE A 80 -1.05 -13.33 27.99
N ALA A 81 -1.94 -12.81 28.86
CA ALA A 81 -1.70 -12.72 30.30
C ALA A 81 -1.52 -14.09 30.99
N GLN A 82 -2.07 -15.16 30.42
CA GLN A 82 -1.89 -16.53 30.94
C GLN A 82 -0.50 -17.11 30.65
N ARG A 83 0.18 -16.65 29.58
CA ARG A 83 1.43 -17.25 29.08
C ARG A 83 2.48 -16.21 28.65
N PRO A 84 2.68 -15.08 29.36
CA PRO A 84 3.52 -13.97 28.90
C PRO A 84 4.98 -14.39 28.69
N GLU A 85 5.50 -15.29 29.54
CA GLU A 85 6.87 -15.80 29.41
C GLU A 85 7.07 -16.64 28.14
N ARG A 86 6.05 -17.39 27.69
CA ARG A 86 6.13 -18.14 26.42
C ARG A 86 6.16 -17.21 25.23
N TYR A 87 5.34 -16.15 25.23
CA TYR A 87 5.39 -15.12 24.18
C TYR A 87 6.77 -14.46 24.15
N ALA A 88 7.30 -14.04 25.29
CA ALA A 88 8.63 -13.43 25.41
C ALA A 88 9.78 -14.38 24.99
N ALA A 89 9.63 -15.70 25.21
CA ALA A 89 10.63 -16.69 24.84
C ALA A 89 10.62 -17.04 23.35
N THR A 90 9.53 -16.79 22.62
CA THR A 90 9.37 -17.20 21.23
C THR A 90 9.49 -16.05 20.23
N ILE A 91 9.20 -14.82 20.63
CA ILE A 91 9.04 -13.68 19.72
C ILE A 91 10.30 -13.40 18.89
N ASP A 92 11.49 -13.32 19.49
CA ASP A 92 12.72 -12.97 18.78
C ASP A 92 13.06 -14.02 17.70
N ALA A 93 12.80 -15.30 17.99
CA ALA A 93 12.99 -16.38 17.03
C ALA A 93 11.95 -16.34 15.90
N VAL A 94 10.70 -16.01 16.20
CA VAL A 94 9.65 -15.83 15.17
C VAL A 94 9.99 -14.65 14.27
N ILE A 95 10.43 -13.52 14.82
CA ILE A 95 10.88 -12.37 14.04
C ILE A 95 12.05 -12.77 13.12
N ALA A 96 13.06 -13.48 13.65
CA ALA A 96 14.17 -13.96 12.82
C ALA A 96 13.69 -14.90 11.69
N PHE A 97 12.70 -15.75 11.95
CA PHE A 97 12.11 -16.64 10.95
C PHE A 97 11.40 -15.86 9.83
N VAL A 98 10.51 -14.92 10.17
CA VAL A 98 9.78 -14.13 9.15
C VAL A 98 10.70 -13.13 8.42
N GLN A 99 11.87 -12.83 8.96
CA GLN A 99 12.98 -12.13 8.28
C GLN A 99 13.76 -13.03 7.32
N GLY A 100 13.49 -14.34 7.30
CA GLY A 100 14.19 -15.32 6.48
C GLY A 100 15.61 -15.68 6.99
N ARG A 101 15.93 -15.37 8.25
CA ARG A 101 17.25 -15.64 8.86
C ARG A 101 17.37 -17.03 9.49
N ASP A 102 16.24 -17.68 9.81
CA ASP A 102 16.21 -19.02 10.39
C ASP A 102 15.12 -19.89 9.76
N SER A 103 15.42 -20.47 8.60
CA SER A 103 14.48 -21.31 7.86
C SER A 103 14.21 -22.67 8.55
N THR A 104 15.11 -23.13 9.43
CA THR A 104 14.96 -24.44 10.11
C THR A 104 13.83 -24.42 11.11
N LEU A 105 13.47 -23.25 11.62
CA LEU A 105 12.40 -23.06 12.59
C LEU A 105 11.01 -23.40 12.04
N ALA A 106 10.86 -23.45 10.70
CA ALA A 106 9.59 -23.76 10.05
C ALA A 106 8.97 -25.06 10.55
N HIS A 107 9.76 -26.13 10.69
CA HIS A 107 9.27 -27.45 11.16
C HIS A 107 8.70 -27.36 12.57
N ARG A 108 9.33 -26.57 13.43
CA ARG A 108 8.91 -26.40 14.81
C ARG A 108 7.63 -25.55 14.92
N ILE A 109 7.52 -24.50 14.12
CA ILE A 109 6.31 -23.65 14.04
C ILE A 109 5.15 -24.47 13.47
N ALA A 110 5.38 -25.18 12.35
CA ALA A 110 4.35 -25.95 11.66
C ALA A 110 3.78 -27.11 12.49
N SER A 111 4.51 -27.58 13.53
CA SER A 111 4.05 -28.66 14.43
C SER A 111 2.98 -28.20 15.44
N ARG A 112 2.68 -26.90 15.54
CA ARG A 112 1.71 -26.31 16.49
C ARG A 112 1.97 -26.57 17.99
N ASN A 113 3.16 -27.05 18.33
CA ASN A 113 3.48 -27.41 19.72
C ASN A 113 4.38 -26.38 20.43
N TRP A 114 4.81 -25.35 19.72
CA TRP A 114 5.84 -24.45 20.19
C TRP A 114 5.34 -23.03 20.45
N LEU A 115 4.59 -22.43 19.53
CA LEU A 115 4.03 -21.09 19.71
C LEU A 115 2.90 -21.11 20.76
N PRO A 116 2.76 -20.05 21.58
CA PRO A 116 1.52 -19.82 22.30
C PRO A 116 0.46 -19.37 21.30
N GLU A 117 -0.52 -20.23 21.04
CA GLU A 117 -1.62 -19.92 20.13
C GLU A 117 -2.68 -19.09 20.85
N GLY A 118 -3.08 -17.96 20.27
CA GLY A 118 -4.16 -17.09 20.71
C GLY A 118 -5.39 -17.21 19.81
N PRO A 119 -6.39 -16.31 19.95
CA PRO A 119 -7.68 -16.41 19.24
C PRO A 119 -7.60 -16.40 17.71
N ARG A 120 -6.52 -15.89 17.12
CA ARG A 120 -6.34 -15.93 15.66
C ARG A 120 -6.17 -17.36 15.12
N PHE A 121 -5.79 -18.31 15.97
CA PHE A 121 -5.65 -19.72 15.62
C PHE A 121 -6.99 -20.47 15.64
N ASP A 122 -8.03 -19.95 16.31
CA ASP A 122 -9.35 -20.61 16.40
C ASP A 122 -9.95 -20.89 15.01
N ALA A 123 -9.66 -20.03 14.03
CA ALA A 123 -10.09 -20.23 12.65
C ALA A 123 -9.49 -21.51 12.02
N LEU A 124 -8.30 -21.92 12.42
CA LEU A 124 -7.68 -23.15 11.91
C LEU A 124 -8.39 -24.39 12.47
N ASP A 125 -8.92 -24.32 13.67
CA ASP A 125 -9.60 -25.43 14.33
C ASP A 125 -11.06 -25.55 13.90
N ALA A 126 -11.68 -24.42 13.48
CA ALA A 126 -13.05 -24.40 12.96
C ALA A 126 -13.22 -25.07 11.58
N TYR A 127 -12.14 -25.22 10.82
CA TYR A 127 -12.14 -25.86 9.49
C TYR A 127 -11.73 -27.34 9.52
N VAL A 128 -11.53 -27.94 10.70
CA VAL A 128 -11.34 -29.39 10.80
C VAL A 128 -12.70 -30.02 10.59
N ASP A 129 -12.94 -30.55 9.38
CA ASP A 129 -14.16 -31.29 9.03
C ASP A 129 -14.36 -32.47 9.98
N GLU A 130 -15.63 -32.96 10.11
CA GLU A 130 -15.97 -34.18 10.85
C GLU A 130 -15.12 -35.40 10.40
N ASP A 131 -14.58 -35.35 9.18
CA ASP A 131 -13.65 -36.34 8.63
C ASP A 131 -12.17 -36.10 8.99
N GLY A 132 -11.84 -35.10 9.81
CA GLY A 132 -10.47 -34.83 10.29
C GLY A 132 -9.54 -34.21 9.23
N GLY A 133 -10.06 -33.54 8.23
CA GLY A 133 -9.29 -32.82 7.21
C GLY A 133 -8.34 -31.76 7.81
N ASP A 134 -7.10 -31.70 7.32
CA ASP A 134 -6.14 -30.64 7.69
C ASP A 134 -6.22 -29.51 6.65
N PRO A 135 -6.88 -28.36 6.94
CA PRO A 135 -6.99 -27.25 6.00
C PRO A 135 -5.64 -26.64 5.64
N LEU A 136 -4.67 -26.69 6.54
CA LEU A 136 -3.30 -26.27 6.25
C LEU A 136 -2.57 -27.28 5.37
N GLY A 137 -2.83 -28.58 5.56
CA GLY A 137 -2.35 -29.64 4.67
C GLY A 137 -2.89 -29.50 3.26
N TRP A 138 -4.18 -29.16 3.12
CA TRP A 138 -4.79 -28.88 1.82
C TRP A 138 -4.16 -27.64 1.15
N ALA A 139 -3.97 -26.53 1.88
CA ALA A 139 -3.45 -25.29 1.33
C ALA A 139 -1.96 -25.35 0.96
N PHE A 140 -1.15 -26.06 1.75
CA PHE A 140 0.31 -26.05 1.61
C PHE A 140 0.90 -27.39 1.15
N GLY A 141 0.17 -28.48 1.27
CA GLY A 141 0.67 -29.82 1.01
C GLY A 141 1.85 -30.23 1.92
N ALA A 142 2.45 -31.38 1.63
CA ALA A 142 3.54 -31.92 2.44
C ALA A 142 4.87 -31.13 2.28
N LEU A 143 5.09 -30.48 1.14
CA LEU A 143 6.31 -29.73 0.83
C LEU A 143 6.23 -28.24 1.20
N GLY A 144 5.05 -27.72 1.47
CA GLY A 144 4.81 -26.31 1.77
C GLY A 144 5.08 -25.91 3.23
N VAL A 145 5.94 -26.61 3.96
CA VAL A 145 6.19 -26.38 5.40
C VAL A 145 6.65 -24.96 5.72
N GLN A 146 7.41 -24.33 4.82
CA GLN A 146 7.90 -22.96 5.01
C GLN A 146 6.74 -21.95 4.98
N ASP A 147 5.86 -22.07 4.00
CA ASP A 147 4.71 -21.14 3.85
C ASP A 147 3.65 -21.41 4.94
N ARG A 148 3.41 -22.69 5.29
CA ARG A 148 2.59 -23.07 6.45
C ARG A 148 3.11 -22.42 7.75
N ALA A 149 4.39 -22.53 8.02
CA ALA A 149 5.01 -21.94 9.21
C ALA A 149 4.96 -20.40 9.17
N ARG A 150 5.15 -19.79 7.99
CA ARG A 150 5.04 -18.34 7.82
C ARG A 150 3.62 -17.84 8.09
N HIS A 151 2.60 -18.55 7.60
CA HIS A 151 1.20 -18.23 7.91
C HIS A 151 0.93 -18.31 9.41
N MET A 152 1.36 -19.38 10.08
CA MET A 152 1.19 -19.54 11.53
C MET A 152 1.96 -18.48 12.33
N ALA A 153 3.18 -18.14 11.90
CA ALA A 153 3.94 -17.03 12.48
C ALA A 153 3.21 -15.69 12.30
N THR A 154 2.52 -15.49 11.16
CA THR A 154 1.71 -14.30 10.90
C THR A 154 0.50 -14.25 11.85
N LEU A 155 -0.21 -15.36 12.07
CA LEU A 155 -1.31 -15.43 13.06
C LEU A 155 -0.81 -15.09 14.47
N TYR A 156 0.33 -15.65 14.88
CA TYR A 156 0.96 -15.36 16.16
C TYR A 156 1.31 -13.86 16.33
N LEU A 157 1.87 -13.23 15.28
CA LEU A 157 2.17 -11.80 15.32
C LEU A 157 0.89 -10.94 15.33
N ASN A 158 -0.15 -11.37 14.63
CA ASN A 158 -1.46 -10.70 14.66
C ASN A 158 -2.15 -10.83 16.02
N ASP A 159 -2.03 -11.97 16.74
CA ASP A 159 -2.50 -12.07 18.13
C ASP A 159 -1.81 -11.03 19.03
N ILE A 160 -0.50 -10.85 18.90
CA ILE A 160 0.23 -9.82 19.67
C ILE A 160 -0.19 -8.41 19.25
N ALA A 161 -0.45 -8.18 17.97
CA ALA A 161 -0.97 -6.89 17.49
C ALA A 161 -2.34 -6.57 18.09
N ASP A 162 -3.22 -7.57 18.21
CA ASP A 162 -4.51 -7.42 18.89
C ASP A 162 -4.33 -7.08 20.39
N VAL A 163 -3.36 -7.71 21.06
CA VAL A 163 -3.03 -7.35 22.48
C VAL A 163 -2.50 -5.91 22.58
N LEU A 164 -1.63 -5.48 21.64
CA LEU A 164 -1.15 -4.09 21.59
C LEU A 164 -2.31 -3.11 21.41
N ARG A 165 -3.24 -3.39 20.48
CA ARG A 165 -4.42 -2.58 20.27
C ARG A 165 -5.30 -2.50 21.51
N ASP A 166 -5.57 -3.63 22.12
CA ASP A 166 -6.55 -3.74 23.22
C ASP A 166 -6.00 -3.23 24.55
N ALA A 167 -4.67 -3.29 24.76
CA ALA A 167 -4.06 -2.93 26.04
C ALA A 167 -3.22 -1.65 26.02
N ALA A 168 -2.64 -1.28 24.88
CA ALA A 168 -1.62 -0.23 24.82
C ALA A 168 -1.98 0.95 23.93
N ASP A 169 -2.53 0.70 22.73
CA ASP A 169 -2.96 1.77 21.82
C ASP A 169 -4.12 1.28 20.95
N PRO A 170 -5.36 1.74 21.18
CA PRO A 170 -6.55 1.27 20.46
C PRO A 170 -6.53 1.58 18.96
N ARG A 171 -5.57 2.39 18.50
CA ARG A 171 -5.39 2.75 17.10
C ARG A 171 -4.38 1.86 16.37
N PHE A 172 -3.70 0.95 17.11
CA PHE A 172 -2.62 0.15 16.55
C PHE A 172 -3.12 -0.84 15.49
N GLU A 173 -2.56 -0.74 14.29
CA GLU A 173 -2.68 -1.70 13.18
C GLU A 173 -1.38 -1.70 12.39
N PHE A 174 -1.01 -2.82 11.76
CA PHE A 174 0.24 -2.92 10.99
C PHE A 174 0.28 -2.03 9.72
N VAL A 175 -0.87 -1.66 9.17
CA VAL A 175 -0.93 -0.91 7.90
C VAL A 175 -1.78 0.36 8.00
N ARG A 176 -2.80 0.39 8.86
CA ARG A 176 -3.79 1.49 8.95
C ARG A 176 -3.78 2.19 10.30
N TYR A 177 -2.59 2.40 10.85
CA TYR A 177 -2.43 2.99 12.16
C TYR A 177 -3.09 4.37 12.27
N ALA A 178 -4.08 4.49 13.15
CA ALA A 178 -4.81 5.74 13.41
C ALA A 178 -5.42 6.41 12.14
N GLU A 179 -5.73 5.63 11.10
CA GLU A 179 -6.21 6.13 9.80
C GLU A 179 -7.44 7.05 9.93
N SER A 180 -8.34 6.73 10.84
CA SER A 180 -9.57 7.50 11.07
C SER A 180 -9.33 8.93 11.55
N LEU A 181 -8.15 9.25 12.07
CA LEU A 181 -7.80 10.61 12.53
C LEU A 181 -7.44 11.56 11.37
N ALA A 182 -7.19 11.02 10.19
CA ALA A 182 -6.68 11.80 9.07
C ALA A 182 -7.51 11.64 7.78
N ARG A 183 -8.01 10.42 7.49
CA ARG A 183 -8.69 10.11 6.24
C ARG A 183 -9.91 11.00 6.04
N SER A 184 -9.80 11.89 5.07
CA SER A 184 -10.84 12.85 4.67
C SER A 184 -11.46 13.61 5.87
N GLN A 185 -10.62 13.93 6.87
CA GLN A 185 -11.04 14.66 8.06
C GLN A 185 -11.06 16.17 7.80
N PRO A 186 -12.24 16.82 7.69
CA PRO A 186 -12.31 18.23 7.38
C PRO A 186 -11.68 19.12 8.45
N SER A 187 -11.67 18.66 9.70
CA SER A 187 -11.12 19.35 10.86
C SER A 187 -9.85 18.67 11.36
N PHE A 188 -8.87 19.45 11.75
CA PHE A 188 -7.65 18.98 12.43
C PHE A 188 -7.90 18.56 13.89
N GLU A 189 -9.06 18.87 14.46
CA GLU A 189 -9.34 18.69 15.88
C GLU A 189 -9.15 17.25 16.39
N PRO A 190 -9.63 16.20 15.70
CA PRO A 190 -9.41 14.83 16.16
C PRO A 190 -7.91 14.47 16.26
N LEU A 191 -7.12 14.90 15.29
CA LEU A 191 -5.68 14.69 15.30
C LEU A 191 -4.98 15.50 16.40
N ALA A 192 -5.37 16.76 16.59
CA ALA A 192 -4.84 17.62 17.65
C ALA A 192 -5.11 17.04 19.04
N GLN A 193 -6.33 16.55 19.29
CA GLN A 193 -6.70 15.91 20.56
C GLN A 193 -5.89 14.64 20.79
N ALA A 194 -5.69 13.81 19.75
CA ALA A 194 -4.89 12.60 19.86
C ALA A 194 -3.41 12.89 20.15
N LEU A 195 -2.86 13.98 19.56
CA LEU A 195 -1.49 14.43 19.82
C LEU A 195 -1.31 15.04 21.21
N ALA A 196 -2.34 15.65 21.78
CA ALA A 196 -2.35 16.20 23.13
C ALA A 196 -2.59 15.15 24.23
N ALA A 197 -3.14 13.99 23.87
CA ALA A 197 -3.40 12.90 24.80
C ALA A 197 -2.11 12.31 25.38
N PRO A 198 -2.16 11.64 26.57
CA PRO A 198 -1.01 10.94 27.12
C PRO A 198 -0.42 9.95 26.12
N CYS A 199 0.92 9.92 26.04
CA CYS A 199 1.63 9.04 25.11
C CYS A 199 1.38 7.56 25.43
N THR A 200 1.00 6.81 24.42
CA THR A 200 0.83 5.36 24.48
C THR A 200 2.21 4.64 24.52
N LEU A 201 2.22 3.32 24.66
CA LEU A 201 3.46 2.55 24.51
C LEU A 201 4.04 2.69 23.09
N VAL A 202 3.18 2.76 22.06
CA VAL A 202 3.59 2.97 20.68
C VAL A 202 4.22 4.36 20.50
N ASP A 203 3.58 5.40 21.05
CA ASP A 203 4.09 6.77 21.01
C ASP A 203 5.47 6.90 21.67
N ARG A 204 5.64 6.36 22.86
CA ARG A 204 6.93 6.39 23.58
C ARG A 204 8.02 5.68 22.78
N THR A 205 7.71 4.50 22.23
CA THR A 205 8.65 3.77 21.37
C THR A 205 9.05 4.59 20.15
N LEU A 206 8.09 5.26 19.51
CA LEU A 206 8.37 6.11 18.35
C LEU A 206 9.19 7.35 18.72
N GLN A 207 8.95 7.95 19.88
CA GLN A 207 9.73 9.09 20.40
C GLN A 207 11.19 8.69 20.65
N ASP A 208 11.42 7.54 21.31
CA ASP A 208 12.76 7.02 21.57
C ASP A 208 13.55 6.79 20.27
N LEU A 209 12.91 6.15 19.28
CA LEU A 209 13.51 5.92 17.98
C LEU A 209 13.78 7.21 17.19
N THR A 210 12.86 8.19 17.28
CA THR A 210 13.04 9.50 16.67
C THR A 210 14.25 10.20 17.29
N GLN A 211 14.36 10.21 18.61
CA GLN A 211 15.51 10.78 19.31
C GLN A 211 16.84 10.09 18.90
N ALA A 212 16.84 8.77 18.84
CA ALA A 212 18.00 8.00 18.41
C ALA A 212 18.42 8.36 16.96
N ALA A 213 17.45 8.49 16.04
CA ALA A 213 17.72 8.91 14.66
C ALA A 213 18.31 10.33 14.58
N LEU A 214 17.79 11.28 15.36
CA LEU A 214 18.34 12.64 15.44
C LEU A 214 19.78 12.65 15.96
N LEU A 215 20.07 11.88 16.99
CA LEU A 215 21.43 11.76 17.54
C LEU A 215 22.39 11.11 16.57
N LYS A 216 21.94 10.08 15.86
CA LYS A 216 22.76 9.33 14.88
C LYS A 216 23.11 10.19 13.66
N HIS A 217 22.14 10.89 13.10
CA HIS A 217 22.29 11.54 11.79
C HIS A 217 22.57 13.05 11.87
N GLN A 218 22.26 13.69 13.00
CA GLN A 218 22.45 15.14 13.21
C GLN A 218 21.88 15.97 12.03
N PRO A 219 20.62 15.76 11.59
CA PRO A 219 20.06 16.44 10.43
C PRO A 219 19.81 17.92 10.73
N THR A 220 19.81 18.73 9.68
CA THR A 220 19.29 20.11 9.72
C THR A 220 17.90 20.23 9.09
N VAL A 221 17.54 19.24 8.26
CA VAL A 221 16.23 19.12 7.61
C VAL A 221 15.73 17.69 7.74
N VAL A 222 14.49 17.49 8.16
CA VAL A 222 13.83 16.19 8.19
C VAL A 222 12.64 16.19 7.25
N LEU A 223 12.61 15.23 6.31
CA LEU A 223 11.54 15.02 5.36
C LEU A 223 10.66 13.86 5.82
N LEU A 224 9.36 14.10 5.95
CA LEU A 224 8.35 13.11 6.26
C LEU A 224 7.46 12.91 5.03
N SER A 225 7.68 11.79 4.34
CA SER A 225 6.83 11.40 3.23
C SER A 225 5.68 10.55 3.75
N VAL A 226 4.47 11.08 3.67
CA VAL A 226 3.24 10.46 4.17
C VAL A 226 2.42 9.96 2.99
N PRO A 227 2.48 8.65 2.67
CA PRO A 227 1.79 8.11 1.50
C PRO A 227 0.29 7.95 1.69
N PHE A 228 -0.16 7.61 2.92
CA PHE A 228 -1.52 7.22 3.24
C PHE A 228 -2.00 7.85 4.56
N PRO A 229 -3.32 7.97 4.79
CA PRO A 229 -3.87 8.44 6.06
C PRO A 229 -3.33 7.69 7.29
N GLY A 230 -3.07 6.38 7.16
CA GLY A 230 -2.53 5.52 8.23
C GLY A 230 -1.09 5.80 8.65
N THR A 231 -0.42 6.78 8.07
CA THR A 231 0.94 7.22 8.47
C THR A 231 0.96 8.65 9.03
N VAL A 232 -0.15 9.37 8.95
CA VAL A 232 -0.26 10.79 9.31
C VAL A 232 -0.01 11.03 10.79
N TYR A 233 -0.73 10.31 11.65
CA TYR A 233 -0.61 10.47 13.11
C TYR A 233 0.85 10.30 13.56
N ALA A 234 1.50 9.25 13.11
CA ALA A 234 2.89 8.98 13.46
C ALA A 234 3.85 10.05 12.90
N ALA A 235 3.61 10.56 11.69
CA ALA A 235 4.40 11.65 11.12
C ALA A 235 4.29 12.93 11.98
N PHE A 236 3.09 13.27 12.44
CA PHE A 236 2.88 14.40 13.37
C PHE A 236 3.53 14.13 14.74
N ARG A 237 3.48 12.90 15.26
CA ARG A 237 4.16 12.53 16.52
C ARG A 237 5.68 12.63 16.39
N ILE A 238 6.27 12.21 15.27
CA ILE A 238 7.69 12.40 14.96
C ILE A 238 8.04 13.89 14.92
N ALA A 239 7.27 14.67 14.16
CA ALA A 239 7.51 16.12 14.03
C ALA A 239 7.37 16.84 15.38
N GLN A 240 6.37 16.50 16.21
CA GLN A 240 6.21 17.01 17.57
C GLN A 240 7.44 16.70 18.44
N THR A 241 7.96 15.49 18.36
CA THR A 241 9.16 15.06 19.08
C THR A 241 10.38 15.87 18.62
N ILE A 242 10.54 16.06 17.30
CA ILE A 242 11.62 16.89 16.73
C ILE A 242 11.52 18.32 17.25
N LYS A 243 10.34 18.94 17.16
CA LYS A 243 10.13 20.35 17.61
C LYS A 243 10.35 20.52 19.11
N THR A 244 10.08 19.49 19.90
CA THR A 244 10.36 19.51 21.36
C THR A 244 11.87 19.39 21.65
N LEU A 245 12.58 18.49 20.98
CA LEU A 245 14.00 18.21 21.26
C LEU A 245 14.96 19.16 20.52
N ARG A 246 14.63 19.51 19.28
CA ARG A 246 15.47 20.26 18.35
C ARG A 246 14.60 21.19 17.48
N PRO A 247 14.07 22.29 18.04
CA PRO A 247 13.21 23.21 17.31
C PRO A 247 13.91 23.94 16.14
N ASP A 248 15.24 23.90 16.11
CA ASP A 248 16.09 24.42 15.03
C ASP A 248 16.06 23.57 13.75
N ILE A 249 15.63 22.31 13.83
CA ILE A 249 15.53 21.43 12.66
C ILE A 249 14.30 21.81 11.83
N THR A 250 14.51 22.05 10.54
CA THR A 250 13.42 22.24 9.58
C THR A 250 12.70 20.92 9.31
N THR A 251 11.38 20.91 9.46
CA THR A 251 10.53 19.74 9.19
C THR A 251 9.65 19.99 7.97
N VAL A 252 9.62 19.01 7.05
CA VAL A 252 8.88 19.11 5.78
C VAL A 252 7.95 17.92 5.64
N LEU A 253 6.67 18.19 5.35
CA LEU A 253 5.66 17.20 5.08
C LEU A 253 5.37 17.12 3.57
N GLY A 254 5.30 15.91 3.02
CA GLY A 254 4.93 15.65 1.63
C GLY A 254 4.40 14.23 1.46
N GLY A 255 4.19 13.80 0.22
CA GLY A 255 3.75 12.45 -0.13
C GLY A 255 2.30 12.35 -0.58
N GLY A 256 1.84 11.13 -0.84
CA GLY A 256 0.54 10.84 -1.45
C GLY A 256 -0.65 11.45 -0.72
N PHE A 257 -0.70 11.30 0.62
CA PHE A 257 -1.75 11.90 1.44
C PHE A 257 -1.81 13.42 1.28
N VAL A 258 -0.65 14.08 1.30
CA VAL A 258 -0.59 15.54 1.12
C VAL A 258 -1.14 15.95 -0.24
N ASN A 259 -0.81 15.18 -1.27
CA ASN A 259 -1.21 15.44 -2.65
C ASN A 259 -2.71 15.24 -2.91
N THR A 260 -3.36 14.34 -2.19
CA THR A 260 -4.78 14.03 -2.38
C THR A 260 -5.68 14.74 -1.38
N GLU A 261 -5.24 14.86 -0.11
CA GLU A 261 -6.08 15.28 1.00
C GLU A 261 -5.87 16.75 1.41
N LEU A 262 -4.63 17.30 1.27
CA LEU A 262 -4.27 18.61 1.83
C LEU A 262 -4.19 19.73 0.79
N ARG A 263 -4.89 19.60 -0.34
CA ARG A 263 -4.87 20.62 -1.41
C ARG A 263 -5.42 21.97 -0.99
N ASP A 264 -6.40 21.98 -0.09
CA ASP A 264 -7.08 23.16 0.42
C ASP A 264 -6.65 23.49 1.86
N LEU A 265 -5.44 23.05 2.27
CA LEU A 265 -4.93 23.23 3.64
C LEU A 265 -4.97 24.71 4.08
N SER A 266 -5.74 24.98 5.13
CA SER A 266 -5.86 26.31 5.74
C SER A 266 -5.70 26.30 7.27
N GLU A 267 -5.43 25.13 7.85
CA GLU A 267 -5.27 24.90 9.29
C GLU A 267 -3.87 25.33 9.78
N PRO A 268 -3.73 26.41 10.55
CA PRO A 268 -2.41 26.90 10.96
C PRO A 268 -1.70 26.02 11.99
N ARG A 269 -2.42 25.18 12.76
CA ARG A 269 -1.83 24.28 13.78
C ARG A 269 -0.98 23.15 13.16
N VAL A 270 -1.15 22.83 11.89
CA VAL A 270 -0.26 21.93 11.15
C VAL A 270 1.19 22.44 11.22
N PHE A 271 1.34 23.77 11.20
CA PHE A 271 2.65 24.44 11.23
C PHE A 271 3.24 24.65 12.64
N ASP A 272 2.62 24.10 13.66
CA ASP A 272 3.26 23.89 14.96
C ASP A 272 4.19 22.67 14.93
N HIS A 273 4.01 21.78 13.95
CA HIS A 273 4.75 20.55 13.76
C HIS A 273 5.67 20.58 12.53
N PHE A 274 5.23 21.22 11.45
CA PHE A 274 5.95 21.30 10.18
C PHE A 274 6.21 22.75 9.78
N ASP A 275 7.41 23.03 9.30
CA ASP A 275 7.72 24.36 8.77
C ASP A 275 7.16 24.54 7.36
N PHE A 276 7.16 23.45 6.56
CA PHE A 276 6.70 23.46 5.18
C PHE A 276 5.89 22.20 4.85
N VAL A 277 4.89 22.36 3.98
CA VAL A 277 4.12 21.26 3.38
C VAL A 277 4.21 21.40 1.86
N THR A 278 4.68 20.35 1.16
CA THR A 278 4.95 20.40 -0.27
C THR A 278 4.01 19.47 -1.06
N LEU A 279 3.52 19.95 -2.20
CA LEU A 279 2.61 19.23 -3.08
C LEU A 279 3.29 18.65 -4.32
N ASP A 280 2.69 17.60 -4.86
CA ASP A 280 3.02 16.93 -6.12
C ASP A 280 4.39 16.23 -6.12
N GLY A 281 5.05 16.10 -7.28
CA GLY A 281 6.39 15.54 -7.35
C GLY A 281 7.37 16.33 -6.48
N GLY A 282 7.98 15.63 -5.52
CA GLY A 282 8.77 16.26 -4.43
C GLY A 282 10.07 16.90 -4.89
N GLU A 283 10.60 16.54 -6.04
CA GLU A 283 11.94 16.94 -6.47
C GLU A 283 12.08 18.46 -6.65
N ARG A 284 11.18 19.08 -7.41
CA ARG A 284 11.24 20.52 -7.68
C ARG A 284 10.91 21.38 -6.45
N PRO A 285 9.82 21.11 -5.70
CA PRO A 285 9.56 21.81 -4.44
C PRO A 285 10.74 21.71 -3.47
N LEU A 286 11.33 20.53 -3.32
CA LEU A 286 12.42 20.28 -2.39
C LEU A 286 13.69 21.06 -2.79
N LEU A 287 14.08 21.07 -4.07
CA LEU A 287 15.19 21.91 -4.53
C LEU A 287 14.97 23.39 -4.22
N SER A 288 13.76 23.90 -4.52
CA SER A 288 13.43 25.31 -4.25
C SER A 288 13.49 25.63 -2.76
N LEU A 289 13.08 24.68 -1.91
CA LEU A 289 13.15 24.81 -0.45
C LEU A 289 14.60 24.82 0.05
N LEU A 290 15.44 23.89 -0.42
CA LEU A 290 16.84 23.82 -0.02
C LEU A 290 17.61 25.09 -0.43
N GLU A 291 17.32 25.66 -1.61
CA GLU A 291 17.87 26.95 -2.03
C GLU A 291 17.42 28.09 -1.10
N HIS A 292 16.16 28.05 -0.62
CA HIS A 292 15.64 29.02 0.34
C HIS A 292 16.36 28.91 1.69
N LEU A 293 16.50 27.70 2.23
CA LEU A 293 17.19 27.47 3.51
C LEU A 293 18.68 27.89 3.47
N GLN A 294 19.27 27.84 2.27
CA GLN A 294 20.64 28.32 2.04
C GLN A 294 20.74 29.83 1.75
N GLY A 295 19.62 30.56 1.82
CA GLY A 295 19.58 32.00 1.53
C GLY A 295 19.70 32.39 0.05
N ARG A 296 19.65 31.42 -0.86
CA ARG A 296 19.77 31.65 -2.31
C ARG A 296 18.44 31.93 -3.02
N ARG A 297 17.33 31.67 -2.34
CA ARG A 297 15.95 31.87 -2.87
C ARG A 297 15.07 32.55 -1.82
N SER A 298 14.29 33.53 -2.23
CA SER A 298 13.28 34.12 -1.34
C SER A 298 12.09 33.19 -1.13
N VAL A 299 11.41 33.29 0.01
CA VAL A 299 10.24 32.49 0.35
C VAL A 299 9.09 32.65 -0.66
N GLN A 300 8.92 33.83 -1.25
CA GLN A 300 7.90 34.11 -2.26
C GLN A 300 8.14 33.38 -3.59
N ARG A 301 9.28 32.75 -3.75
CA ARG A 301 9.67 32.01 -4.95
C ARG A 301 9.73 30.50 -4.75
N LEU A 302 9.13 29.99 -3.67
CA LEU A 302 8.98 28.56 -3.45
C LEU A 302 8.01 27.93 -4.48
N VAL A 303 8.16 26.64 -4.69
CA VAL A 303 7.35 25.88 -5.65
C VAL A 303 6.39 24.98 -4.89
N ARG A 304 5.08 25.10 -5.13
CA ARG A 304 4.02 24.24 -4.57
C ARG A 304 4.16 23.97 -3.07
N THR A 305 4.36 25.01 -2.29
CA THR A 305 4.67 24.90 -0.86
C THR A 305 3.67 25.69 -0.01
N PHE A 306 3.09 25.05 0.99
CA PHE A 306 2.39 25.73 2.07
C PHE A 306 3.35 26.04 3.21
N LEU A 307 3.14 27.18 3.85
CA LEU A 307 3.85 27.62 5.06
C LEU A 307 2.95 28.53 5.88
N ARG A 308 3.32 28.76 7.14
CA ARG A 308 2.64 29.74 7.99
C ARG A 308 3.40 31.06 7.96
N GLN A 309 2.73 32.14 7.61
CA GLN A 309 3.24 33.49 7.65
C GLN A 309 2.21 34.40 8.31
N ASP A 310 2.64 35.24 9.27
CA ASP A 310 1.77 36.15 10.03
C ASP A 310 0.56 35.43 10.66
N GLY A 311 0.77 34.22 11.19
CA GLY A 311 -0.26 33.37 11.81
C GLY A 311 -1.25 32.71 10.86
N ARG A 312 -1.10 32.88 9.53
CA ARG A 312 -2.00 32.34 8.51
C ARG A 312 -1.27 31.38 7.59
N VAL A 313 -2.00 30.39 7.10
CA VAL A 313 -1.49 29.48 6.07
C VAL A 313 -1.43 30.21 4.73
N ARG A 314 -0.31 30.10 4.05
CA ARG A 314 -0.10 30.63 2.70
C ARG A 314 0.39 29.52 1.78
N TYR A 315 -0.19 29.44 0.60
CA TYR A 315 0.32 28.65 -0.51
C TYR A 315 1.18 29.51 -1.42
N VAL A 316 2.43 29.11 -1.60
CA VAL A 316 3.38 29.78 -2.50
C VAL A 316 3.70 28.85 -3.65
N HIS A 317 3.55 29.35 -4.86
CA HIS A 317 3.85 28.60 -6.06
C HIS A 317 4.43 29.50 -7.15
N LEU A 318 5.73 29.43 -7.36
CA LEU A 318 6.35 29.90 -8.57
C LEU A 318 6.29 28.80 -9.63
N ALA A 319 5.73 29.10 -10.78
CA ALA A 319 5.65 28.15 -11.90
C ALA A 319 7.05 27.87 -12.44
N GLU A 320 7.59 26.70 -12.13
CA GLU A 320 8.85 26.18 -12.65
C GLU A 320 8.59 24.78 -13.23
N PRO A 321 9.31 24.36 -14.29
CA PRO A 321 9.22 23.00 -14.83
C PRO A 321 9.59 21.97 -13.76
N ASP A 322 8.88 20.85 -13.74
CA ASP A 322 9.28 19.71 -12.94
C ASP A 322 10.62 19.12 -13.42
N VAL A 323 11.27 18.40 -12.51
CA VAL A 323 12.47 17.63 -12.88
C VAL A 323 12.01 16.49 -13.81
N PRO A 324 12.57 16.36 -15.03
CA PRO A 324 12.25 15.24 -15.91
C PRO A 324 12.50 13.90 -15.20
N PHE A 325 11.60 12.94 -15.41
CA PHE A 325 11.70 11.63 -14.71
C PHE A 325 13.01 10.90 -15.02
N ALA A 326 13.55 11.09 -16.20
CA ALA A 326 14.88 10.57 -16.57
C ALA A 326 16.03 11.16 -15.72
N GLU A 327 15.85 12.37 -15.15
CA GLU A 327 16.85 13.11 -14.39
C GLU A 327 16.70 13.03 -12.87
N VAL A 328 15.70 12.31 -12.34
CA VAL A 328 15.53 12.14 -10.89
C VAL A 328 16.61 11.26 -10.25
N GLY A 329 17.50 10.68 -11.05
CA GLY A 329 18.57 9.81 -10.58
C GLY A 329 18.11 8.37 -10.32
N THR A 330 18.98 7.60 -9.70
CA THR A 330 18.69 6.22 -9.28
C THR A 330 18.26 6.24 -7.81
N PRO A 331 17.13 5.62 -7.46
CA PRO A 331 16.78 5.45 -6.05
C PRO A 331 17.85 4.63 -5.33
N THR A 332 18.09 4.91 -4.05
CA THR A 332 19.06 4.20 -3.22
C THR A 332 18.41 3.66 -1.95
N TRP A 333 18.75 2.44 -1.59
CA TRP A 333 18.32 1.78 -0.33
C TRP A 333 19.40 1.84 0.75
N ASP A 334 20.55 2.45 0.45
CA ASP A 334 21.61 2.64 1.43
C ASP A 334 21.08 3.35 2.70
N GLY A 335 21.40 2.76 3.86
CA GLY A 335 20.92 3.22 5.16
C GLY A 335 19.63 2.52 5.66
N LEU A 336 18.91 1.79 4.79
CA LEU A 336 17.73 1.00 5.19
C LEU A 336 18.12 -0.45 5.54
N PRO A 337 17.54 -1.04 6.60
CA PRO A 337 17.91 -2.38 7.08
C PRO A 337 17.19 -3.48 6.27
N LEU A 338 17.60 -3.68 5.01
CA LEU A 338 16.90 -4.56 4.05
C LEU A 338 16.76 -6.03 4.52
N ASP A 339 17.68 -6.50 5.36
CA ASP A 339 17.67 -7.84 5.94
C ASP A 339 16.73 -8.00 7.15
N ARG A 340 16.09 -6.90 7.59
CA ARG A 340 15.24 -6.88 8.80
C ARG A 340 13.75 -6.80 8.50
N TYR A 341 13.33 -6.67 7.24
CA TYR A 341 11.92 -6.65 6.86
C TYR A 341 11.26 -8.01 7.07
N LEU A 342 9.94 -7.99 7.30
CA LEU A 342 9.15 -9.16 7.72
C LEU A 342 8.28 -9.66 6.57
N SER A 343 8.42 -10.92 6.18
CA SER A 343 7.54 -11.58 5.22
C SER A 343 6.34 -12.21 5.94
N LEU A 344 5.22 -11.49 6.00
CA LEU A 344 3.97 -11.96 6.60
C LEU A 344 3.05 -12.55 5.52
N LEU A 345 2.36 -13.64 5.84
CA LEU A 345 1.45 -14.33 4.93
C LEU A 345 0.05 -14.40 5.53
N ASP A 346 -0.74 -13.35 5.28
CA ASP A 346 -2.13 -13.27 5.77
C ASP A 346 -3.10 -14.08 4.90
N MET A 347 -2.96 -14.02 3.58
CA MET A 347 -3.85 -14.69 2.62
C MET A 347 -3.14 -15.81 1.86
N LEU A 348 -3.83 -16.96 1.78
CA LEU A 348 -3.29 -18.22 1.23
C LEU A 348 -3.53 -18.33 -0.28
N ASN A 349 -2.93 -17.45 -1.08
CA ASN A 349 -2.93 -17.60 -2.54
C ASN A 349 -1.58 -17.20 -3.14
N PRO A 350 -1.26 -17.65 -4.37
CA PRO A 350 0.05 -17.45 -4.97
C PRO A 350 0.46 -15.98 -5.09
N MET A 351 -0.49 -15.09 -5.40
CA MET A 351 -0.18 -13.68 -5.59
C MET A 351 0.13 -12.97 -4.26
N HIS A 352 -0.65 -13.25 -3.20
CA HIS A 352 -0.37 -12.70 -1.86
C HIS A 352 0.93 -13.26 -1.30
N ARG A 353 1.20 -14.52 -1.56
CA ARG A 353 2.48 -15.14 -1.21
C ARG A 353 3.64 -14.42 -1.91
N LEU A 354 3.53 -14.13 -3.20
CA LEU A 354 4.52 -13.36 -3.95
C LEU A 354 4.70 -11.94 -3.39
N TRP A 355 3.62 -11.25 -3.07
CA TRP A 355 3.70 -9.91 -2.48
C TRP A 355 4.36 -9.92 -1.11
N SER A 356 4.13 -10.96 -0.29
CA SER A 356 4.68 -11.08 1.06
C SER A 356 6.15 -11.52 1.08
N ASP A 357 6.66 -12.07 -0.02
CA ASP A 357 8.07 -12.41 -0.19
C ASP A 357 8.92 -11.15 -0.19
N GLY A 358 9.22 -10.60 0.90
CA GLY A 358 9.90 -9.33 1.05
C GLY A 358 11.10 -9.12 0.11
N ARG A 359 11.64 -7.90 0.11
CA ARG A 359 12.86 -7.54 -0.62
C ARG A 359 12.67 -7.28 -2.12
N TRP A 360 11.45 -6.89 -2.49
CA TRP A 360 11.19 -6.32 -3.81
C TRP A 360 11.78 -4.90 -3.88
N ASN A 361 12.80 -4.70 -4.70
CA ASN A 361 13.23 -3.35 -5.07
C ASN A 361 12.09 -2.63 -5.78
N LYS A 362 11.76 -1.43 -5.35
CA LYS A 362 10.66 -0.66 -5.94
C LYS A 362 11.22 0.26 -7.03
N LEU A 363 10.71 0.12 -8.25
CA LEU A 363 11.11 0.96 -9.37
C LEU A 363 9.86 1.43 -10.13
N THR A 364 9.90 2.65 -10.64
CA THR A 364 8.85 3.22 -11.49
C THR A 364 9.36 3.34 -12.91
N VAL A 365 8.58 2.90 -13.88
CA VAL A 365 8.89 3.01 -15.34
C VAL A 365 8.58 4.42 -15.84
N ALA A 366 7.50 5.01 -15.31
CA ALA A 366 7.04 6.34 -15.69
C ALA A 366 6.38 7.05 -14.49
N HIS A 367 6.50 8.36 -14.42
CA HIS A 367 5.66 9.18 -13.56
C HIS A 367 4.28 9.33 -14.19
N GLY A 368 3.22 9.16 -13.38
CA GLY A 368 1.85 9.36 -13.81
C GLY A 368 1.26 8.24 -14.67
N CYS A 369 0.01 8.42 -15.09
CA CYS A 369 -0.72 7.44 -15.88
C CYS A 369 -0.84 7.90 -17.34
N TYR A 370 -0.42 7.07 -18.29
CA TYR A 370 -0.53 7.38 -19.73
C TYR A 370 -1.96 7.43 -20.25
N TRP A 371 -2.93 6.78 -19.55
CA TRP A 371 -4.33 6.76 -19.99
C TRP A 371 -5.11 8.02 -19.60
N LYS A 372 -5.04 8.46 -18.34
CA LYS A 372 -5.59 9.72 -17.80
C LYS A 372 -7.09 9.96 -18.05
N LYS A 373 -7.92 8.91 -18.20
CA LYS A 373 -9.33 9.06 -18.62
C LYS A 373 -10.32 8.41 -17.68
N CYS A 374 -9.87 7.57 -16.73
CA CYS A 374 -10.78 6.85 -15.86
C CYS A 374 -11.57 7.81 -14.98
N SER A 375 -12.90 7.65 -14.96
CA SER A 375 -13.79 8.57 -14.25
C SER A 375 -13.74 8.44 -12.73
N PHE A 376 -13.13 7.39 -12.21
CA PHE A 376 -12.94 7.14 -10.78
C PHE A 376 -11.54 7.53 -10.27
N CYS A 377 -10.61 7.88 -11.15
CA CYS A 377 -9.25 8.29 -10.77
C CYS A 377 -9.15 9.81 -10.64
N ASP A 378 -8.19 10.27 -9.84
CA ASP A 378 -7.88 11.69 -9.62
C ASP A 378 -7.11 12.29 -10.81
N VAL A 379 -7.74 12.25 -11.99
CA VAL A 379 -7.11 12.63 -13.26
C VAL A 379 -6.69 14.11 -13.34
N SER A 380 -7.15 14.92 -12.42
CA SER A 380 -6.76 16.32 -12.29
C SER A 380 -5.46 16.52 -11.51
N LEU A 381 -5.01 15.51 -10.74
CA LEU A 381 -3.82 15.61 -9.91
C LEU A 381 -2.55 15.18 -10.65
N ASP A 382 -1.41 15.77 -10.28
CA ASP A 382 -0.11 15.59 -10.95
C ASP A 382 0.31 14.13 -11.09
N TYR A 383 0.15 13.32 -10.03
CA TYR A 383 0.55 11.91 -10.03
C TYR A 383 -0.20 11.03 -11.04
N ILE A 384 -1.35 11.52 -11.60
CA ILE A 384 -2.06 10.90 -12.72
C ILE A 384 -1.89 11.72 -14.00
N SER A 385 -2.04 13.05 -13.91
CA SER A 385 -2.16 13.93 -15.09
C SER A 385 -0.84 14.18 -15.81
N ARG A 386 0.27 14.24 -15.08
CA ARG A 386 1.60 14.38 -15.67
C ARG A 386 2.15 13.01 -16.01
N TYR A 387 2.40 12.77 -17.29
CA TYR A 387 3.01 11.53 -17.75
C TYR A 387 4.41 11.80 -18.30
N ASP A 388 5.41 11.16 -17.69
CA ASP A 388 6.81 11.29 -18.05
C ASP A 388 7.53 9.93 -17.85
N ALA A 389 8.04 9.35 -18.93
CA ALA A 389 8.61 8.00 -18.93
C ALA A 389 10.14 8.04 -19.11
N ALA A 390 10.84 7.18 -18.38
CA ALA A 390 12.25 6.92 -18.61
C ALA A 390 12.46 6.02 -19.85
N THR A 391 13.64 6.10 -20.47
CA THR A 391 14.02 5.17 -21.53
C THR A 391 14.34 3.78 -20.97
N ALA A 392 14.24 2.74 -21.80
CA ALA A 392 14.60 1.38 -21.40
C ALA A 392 16.07 1.30 -20.90
N THR A 393 16.97 1.97 -21.60
CA THR A 393 18.39 2.05 -21.22
C THR A 393 18.55 2.65 -19.81
N THR A 394 17.92 3.80 -19.55
CA THR A 394 17.95 4.43 -18.21
C THR A 394 17.38 3.51 -17.12
N LEU A 395 16.29 2.79 -17.44
CA LEU A 395 15.68 1.86 -16.48
C LEU A 395 16.60 0.68 -16.17
N VAL A 396 17.24 0.08 -17.18
CA VAL A 396 18.17 -1.04 -16.97
C VAL A 396 19.43 -0.57 -16.25
N ASP A 397 19.97 0.62 -16.54
CA ASP A 397 21.08 1.21 -15.80
C ASP A 397 20.72 1.36 -14.30
N ARG A 398 19.50 1.82 -13.98
CA ARG A 398 19.00 1.89 -12.61
C ARG A 398 18.87 0.51 -11.97
N ILE A 399 18.33 -0.48 -12.71
CA ILE A 399 18.19 -1.86 -12.24
C ILE A 399 19.56 -2.45 -11.88
N GLU A 400 20.54 -2.34 -12.76
CA GLU A 400 21.90 -2.83 -12.52
C GLU A 400 22.55 -2.17 -11.30
N ALA A 401 22.40 -0.85 -11.16
CA ALA A 401 22.91 -0.11 -10.00
C ALA A 401 22.23 -0.55 -8.69
N ILE A 402 20.90 -0.74 -8.70
CA ILE A 402 20.14 -1.21 -7.53
C ILE A 402 20.55 -2.64 -7.15
N VAL A 403 20.69 -3.54 -8.13
CA VAL A 403 21.17 -4.91 -7.88
C VAL A 403 22.56 -4.90 -7.27
N ALA A 404 23.46 -4.06 -7.79
CA ALA A 404 24.81 -3.92 -7.24
C ALA A 404 24.82 -3.40 -5.79
N GLU A 405 23.90 -2.47 -5.46
CA GLU A 405 23.78 -1.92 -4.10
C GLU A 405 23.13 -2.90 -3.13
N THR A 406 22.03 -3.53 -3.52
CA THR A 406 21.17 -4.30 -2.60
C THR A 406 21.47 -5.80 -2.58
N GLY A 407 22.11 -6.33 -3.62
CA GLY A 407 22.27 -7.76 -3.86
C GLY A 407 20.93 -8.48 -4.18
N GLN A 408 19.83 -7.74 -4.35
CA GLN A 408 18.49 -8.29 -4.60
C GLN A 408 18.11 -8.13 -6.07
N THR A 409 17.64 -9.21 -6.70
CA THR A 409 17.27 -9.25 -8.11
C THR A 409 15.75 -9.19 -8.34
N GLY A 410 14.95 -9.10 -7.28
CA GLY A 410 13.50 -8.96 -7.37
C GLY A 410 13.08 -7.49 -7.50
N PHE A 411 12.17 -7.19 -8.44
CA PHE A 411 11.65 -5.84 -8.67
C PHE A 411 10.12 -5.79 -8.67
N HIS A 412 9.57 -4.79 -8.00
CA HIS A 412 8.17 -4.39 -8.15
C HIS A 412 8.11 -3.06 -8.89
N LEU A 413 7.51 -3.06 -10.07
CA LEU A 413 7.23 -1.84 -10.83
C LEU A 413 5.99 -1.17 -10.25
N VAL A 414 6.20 -0.07 -9.51
CA VAL A 414 5.15 0.60 -8.69
C VAL A 414 4.41 1.69 -9.46
N ASP A 415 4.31 1.55 -10.78
CA ASP A 415 3.57 2.46 -11.64
C ASP A 415 2.07 2.44 -11.35
N GLU A 416 1.38 3.54 -11.62
CA GLU A 416 -0.10 3.56 -11.68
C GLU A 416 -0.62 2.60 -12.78
N ALA A 417 0.06 2.58 -13.91
CA ALA A 417 -0.09 1.59 -14.97
C ALA A 417 1.12 1.65 -15.90
N ALA A 418 1.97 0.65 -15.88
CA ALA A 418 3.14 0.60 -16.77
C ALA A 418 2.71 0.43 -18.25
N PRO A 419 3.17 1.29 -19.17
CA PRO A 419 2.73 1.26 -20.56
C PRO A 419 3.26 0.03 -21.31
N PRO A 420 2.46 -0.64 -22.14
CA PRO A 420 2.91 -1.79 -22.92
C PRO A 420 4.16 -1.52 -23.77
N LYS A 421 4.25 -0.31 -24.37
CA LYS A 421 5.41 0.10 -25.17
C LYS A 421 6.69 0.18 -24.33
N SER A 422 6.61 0.75 -23.14
CA SER A 422 7.76 0.87 -22.24
C SER A 422 8.18 -0.50 -21.69
N LEU A 423 7.21 -1.37 -21.32
CA LEU A 423 7.50 -2.72 -20.87
C LEU A 423 8.12 -3.58 -21.98
N LYS A 424 7.65 -3.46 -23.23
CA LYS A 424 8.27 -4.12 -24.39
C LYS A 424 9.73 -3.70 -24.58
N ALA A 425 10.01 -2.40 -24.48
CA ALA A 425 11.36 -1.88 -24.62
C ALA A 425 12.26 -2.31 -23.45
N LEU A 426 11.73 -2.27 -22.21
CA LEU A 426 12.43 -2.75 -21.01
C LEU A 426 12.79 -4.23 -21.13
N ALA A 427 11.83 -5.08 -21.53
CA ALA A 427 12.08 -6.50 -21.71
C ALA A 427 13.16 -6.77 -22.77
N ALA A 428 13.10 -6.07 -23.90
CA ALA A 428 14.13 -6.19 -24.95
C ALA A 428 15.53 -5.80 -24.46
N GLU A 429 15.64 -4.72 -23.68
CA GLU A 429 16.91 -4.25 -23.14
C GLU A 429 17.46 -5.20 -22.06
N LEU A 430 16.61 -5.72 -21.15
CA LEU A 430 16.99 -6.73 -20.15
C LEU A 430 17.56 -7.99 -20.82
N LEU A 431 16.88 -8.50 -21.85
CA LEU A 431 17.32 -9.65 -22.63
C LEU A 431 18.63 -9.40 -23.38
N ALA A 432 18.75 -8.23 -24.02
CA ALA A 432 19.95 -7.85 -24.78
C ALA A 432 21.19 -7.75 -23.86
N ARG A 433 21.04 -7.18 -22.68
CA ARG A 433 22.11 -7.06 -21.67
C ARG A 433 22.29 -8.31 -20.83
N ARG A 434 21.40 -9.30 -20.94
CA ARG A 434 21.38 -10.53 -20.13
C ARG A 434 21.29 -10.24 -18.62
N VAL A 435 20.46 -9.24 -18.25
CA VAL A 435 20.23 -8.89 -16.84
C VAL A 435 19.18 -9.84 -16.27
N GLY A 436 19.61 -10.73 -15.36
CA GLY A 436 18.75 -11.75 -14.73
C GLY A 436 18.03 -11.19 -13.51
N ILE A 437 16.78 -10.78 -13.67
CA ILE A 437 15.90 -10.32 -12.59
C ILE A 437 14.56 -11.05 -12.63
N SER A 438 13.83 -11.01 -11.50
CA SER A 438 12.41 -11.33 -11.47
C SER A 438 11.64 -10.04 -11.18
N TRP A 439 10.57 -9.78 -11.95
CA TRP A 439 9.81 -8.57 -11.75
C TRP A 439 8.30 -8.77 -11.88
N TRP A 440 7.53 -7.90 -11.25
CA TRP A 440 6.09 -7.81 -11.39
C TRP A 440 5.65 -6.35 -11.31
N GLY A 441 4.42 -6.03 -11.76
CA GLY A 441 3.96 -4.65 -11.73
C GLY A 441 2.52 -4.47 -12.16
N ASN A 442 2.06 -3.21 -12.06
CA ASN A 442 0.70 -2.81 -12.40
C ASN A 442 0.60 -2.44 -13.87
N ILE A 443 -0.42 -2.95 -14.54
CA ILE A 443 -0.71 -2.71 -15.95
C ILE A 443 -2.19 -2.39 -16.19
N ARG A 444 -2.53 -2.04 -17.41
CA ARG A 444 -3.91 -2.05 -17.93
C ARG A 444 -4.03 -3.20 -18.91
N PHE A 445 -5.11 -3.96 -18.87
CA PHE A 445 -5.32 -5.11 -19.77
C PHE A 445 -5.63 -4.67 -21.21
N GLU A 446 -4.65 -4.10 -21.87
CA GLU A 446 -4.78 -3.55 -23.23
C GLU A 446 -4.48 -4.59 -24.31
N LYS A 447 -5.18 -4.47 -25.45
CA LYS A 447 -5.03 -5.37 -26.61
C LYS A 447 -3.61 -5.45 -27.19
N SER A 448 -2.74 -4.51 -26.84
CA SER A 448 -1.33 -4.51 -27.22
C SER A 448 -0.50 -5.57 -26.52
N PHE A 449 -1.00 -6.14 -25.39
CA PHE A 449 -0.41 -7.33 -24.78
C PHE A 449 -0.83 -8.58 -25.55
N THR A 450 -0.17 -8.78 -26.70
CA THR A 450 -0.34 -9.99 -27.51
C THR A 450 0.35 -11.18 -26.88
N PRO A 451 0.01 -12.45 -27.25
CA PRO A 451 0.71 -13.65 -26.75
C PRO A 451 2.23 -13.56 -26.92
N LEU A 452 2.69 -13.03 -28.07
CA LEU A 452 4.13 -12.85 -28.34
C LEU A 452 4.77 -11.86 -27.36
N LEU A 453 4.09 -10.74 -27.06
CA LEU A 453 4.60 -9.77 -26.08
C LEU A 453 4.59 -10.38 -24.68
N CYS A 454 3.54 -11.09 -24.27
CA CYS A 454 3.49 -11.74 -22.96
C CYS A 454 4.63 -12.74 -22.79
N GLN A 455 4.96 -13.54 -23.84
CA GLN A 455 6.11 -14.43 -23.83
C GLN A 455 7.43 -13.66 -23.67
N GLN A 456 7.63 -12.56 -24.42
CA GLN A 456 8.82 -11.72 -24.27
C GLN A 456 8.96 -11.13 -22.86
N LEU A 457 7.85 -10.75 -22.22
CA LEU A 457 7.85 -10.27 -20.83
C LEU A 457 8.25 -11.40 -19.87
N ALA A 458 7.69 -12.61 -20.05
CA ALA A 458 8.08 -13.77 -19.25
C ALA A 458 9.57 -14.10 -19.39
N ASP A 459 10.09 -14.12 -20.62
CA ASP A 459 11.51 -14.37 -20.91
C ASP A 459 12.43 -13.34 -20.25
N SER A 460 11.95 -12.10 -20.06
CA SER A 460 12.66 -11.01 -19.36
C SER A 460 12.56 -11.07 -17.83
N GLY A 461 11.88 -12.08 -17.30
CA GLY A 461 11.71 -12.27 -15.84
C GLY A 461 10.41 -11.72 -15.26
N CYS A 462 9.40 -11.35 -16.06
CA CYS A 462 8.06 -11.03 -15.56
C CYS A 462 7.40 -12.27 -15.00
N ILE A 463 7.05 -12.25 -13.70
CA ILE A 463 6.44 -13.39 -13.02
C ILE A 463 4.98 -13.14 -12.64
N ALA A 464 4.56 -11.87 -12.58
CA ALA A 464 3.20 -11.52 -12.27
C ALA A 464 2.82 -10.13 -12.79
N VAL A 465 1.53 -9.92 -13.04
CA VAL A 465 0.95 -8.62 -13.35
C VAL A 465 -0.32 -8.39 -12.54
N SER A 466 -0.54 -7.14 -12.14
CA SER A 466 -1.80 -6.69 -11.55
C SER A 466 -2.48 -5.70 -12.49
N GLY A 467 -3.79 -5.81 -12.65
CA GLY A 467 -4.51 -4.88 -13.53
C GLY A 467 -5.97 -4.69 -13.14
N GLY A 468 -6.54 -3.54 -13.51
CA GLY A 468 -7.92 -3.22 -13.22
C GLY A 468 -8.88 -3.80 -14.26
N LEU A 469 -9.68 -4.80 -13.88
CA LEU A 469 -10.92 -5.18 -14.56
C LEU A 469 -12.08 -4.32 -14.08
N GLU A 470 -11.99 -3.81 -12.87
CA GLU A 470 -12.99 -2.99 -12.16
C GLU A 470 -14.34 -3.74 -12.06
N VAL A 471 -15.41 -3.20 -12.58
CA VAL A 471 -16.66 -3.92 -12.71
C VAL A 471 -16.66 -4.71 -14.02
N ALA A 472 -16.83 -6.02 -13.95
CA ALA A 472 -16.81 -6.91 -15.13
C ALA A 472 -18.10 -6.76 -15.98
N SER A 473 -18.41 -5.51 -16.38
CA SER A 473 -19.60 -5.10 -17.16
C SER A 473 -19.19 -4.07 -18.19
N ASP A 474 -19.41 -4.36 -19.49
CA ASP A 474 -19.04 -3.46 -20.58
C ASP A 474 -19.75 -2.10 -20.48
N ARG A 475 -21.02 -2.08 -20.01
CA ARG A 475 -21.75 -0.85 -19.74
C ARG A 475 -21.01 0.04 -18.73
N LEU A 476 -20.60 -0.53 -17.60
CA LEU A 476 -19.93 0.21 -16.54
C LEU A 476 -18.49 0.55 -16.92
N LEU A 477 -17.76 -0.33 -17.61
CA LEU A 477 -16.43 -0.04 -18.13
C LEU A 477 -16.45 1.15 -19.11
N ALA A 478 -17.50 1.27 -19.94
CA ALA A 478 -17.71 2.42 -20.82
C ALA A 478 -17.97 3.71 -20.03
N LEU A 479 -18.85 3.66 -19.00
CA LEU A 479 -19.14 4.78 -18.10
C LEU A 479 -17.90 5.21 -17.32
N MET A 480 -17.08 4.26 -16.88
CA MET A 480 -15.79 4.48 -16.22
C MET A 480 -14.72 5.04 -17.18
N LYS A 481 -14.96 5.08 -18.48
CA LYS A 481 -13.97 5.43 -19.50
C LYS A 481 -12.68 4.61 -19.38
N LYS A 482 -12.83 3.34 -18.96
CA LYS A 482 -11.69 2.44 -18.74
C LYS A 482 -10.98 2.07 -20.05
N GLY A 483 -11.69 2.05 -21.17
CA GLY A 483 -11.12 1.81 -22.51
C GLY A 483 -10.75 0.36 -22.79
N VAL A 484 -11.35 -0.58 -22.06
CA VAL A 484 -11.25 -2.04 -22.29
C VAL A 484 -12.65 -2.66 -22.26
N SER A 485 -12.82 -3.83 -22.87
CA SER A 485 -14.02 -4.65 -22.75
C SER A 485 -13.71 -5.94 -21.98
N VAL A 486 -14.75 -6.58 -21.45
CA VAL A 486 -14.62 -7.85 -20.72
C VAL A 486 -13.93 -8.91 -21.57
N GLU A 487 -14.32 -9.04 -22.84
CA GLU A 487 -13.73 -10.02 -23.76
C GLU A 487 -12.25 -9.73 -24.07
N GLN A 488 -11.90 -8.45 -24.23
CA GLN A 488 -10.50 -8.05 -24.38
C GLN A 488 -9.69 -8.42 -23.13
N VAL A 489 -10.22 -8.15 -21.93
CA VAL A 489 -9.56 -8.51 -20.68
C VAL A 489 -9.36 -10.02 -20.60
N ALA A 490 -10.37 -10.83 -20.95
CA ALA A 490 -10.25 -12.29 -20.94
C ALA A 490 -9.11 -12.77 -21.86
N ARG A 491 -9.02 -12.28 -23.09
CA ARG A 491 -7.94 -12.63 -24.02
C ARG A 491 -6.56 -12.22 -23.51
N VAL A 492 -6.44 -11.01 -23.00
CA VAL A 492 -5.16 -10.47 -22.50
C VAL A 492 -4.70 -11.22 -21.25
N THR A 493 -5.60 -11.43 -20.27
CA THR A 493 -5.26 -12.16 -19.05
C THR A 493 -4.92 -13.63 -19.34
N LYS A 494 -5.61 -14.25 -20.30
CA LYS A 494 -5.27 -15.59 -20.75
C LYS A 494 -3.90 -15.64 -21.41
N ALA A 495 -3.54 -14.68 -22.23
CA ALA A 495 -2.20 -14.60 -22.86
C ALA A 495 -1.08 -14.48 -21.81
N PHE A 496 -1.28 -13.73 -20.73
CA PHE A 496 -0.34 -13.68 -19.60
C PHE A 496 -0.26 -15.03 -18.89
N ALA A 497 -1.41 -15.63 -18.56
CA ALA A 497 -1.45 -16.92 -17.88
C ALA A 497 -0.79 -18.04 -18.70
N ASP A 498 -1.01 -18.06 -20.01
CA ASP A 498 -0.41 -19.04 -20.93
C ASP A 498 1.12 -18.85 -21.07
N ALA A 499 1.63 -17.64 -20.86
CA ALA A 499 3.06 -17.36 -20.77
C ALA A 499 3.65 -17.67 -19.36
N GLY A 500 2.86 -18.23 -18.44
CA GLY A 500 3.31 -18.57 -17.09
C GLY A 500 3.36 -17.38 -16.12
N ILE A 501 2.76 -16.23 -16.48
CA ILE A 501 2.71 -15.03 -15.66
C ILE A 501 1.43 -15.03 -14.81
N LEU A 502 1.56 -14.89 -13.50
CA LEU A 502 0.41 -14.76 -12.59
C LEU A 502 -0.36 -13.47 -12.85
N VAL A 503 -1.69 -13.54 -12.85
CA VAL A 503 -2.56 -12.39 -13.07
C VAL A 503 -3.42 -12.11 -11.85
N HIS A 504 -3.31 -10.89 -11.33
CA HIS A 504 -4.19 -10.36 -10.30
C HIS A 504 -5.15 -9.32 -10.90
N ALA A 505 -6.44 -9.43 -10.60
CA ALA A 505 -7.46 -8.50 -11.05
C ALA A 505 -7.92 -7.59 -9.91
N TYR A 506 -7.73 -6.28 -10.05
CA TYR A 506 -8.45 -5.31 -9.22
C TYR A 506 -9.90 -5.25 -9.68
N LEU A 507 -10.81 -5.48 -8.74
CA LEU A 507 -12.25 -5.52 -8.96
C LEU A 507 -12.93 -4.45 -8.13
N MET A 508 -13.97 -3.84 -8.67
CA MET A 508 -14.72 -2.77 -8.02
C MET A 508 -16.20 -3.09 -7.99
N TYR A 509 -16.90 -2.64 -6.95
CA TYR A 509 -18.35 -2.65 -6.85
C TYR A 509 -18.86 -1.34 -6.23
N GLY A 510 -20.15 -1.04 -6.45
CA GLY A 510 -20.77 0.20 -5.97
C GLY A 510 -20.41 1.44 -6.79
N PHE A 511 -19.97 1.26 -8.05
CA PHE A 511 -19.80 2.39 -8.96
C PHE A 511 -21.17 3.01 -9.31
N PRO A 512 -21.28 4.33 -9.52
CA PRO A 512 -22.52 5.00 -9.85
C PRO A 512 -23.39 4.27 -10.88
N THR A 513 -24.67 4.17 -10.60
CA THR A 513 -25.70 3.47 -11.41
C THR A 513 -25.55 1.94 -11.50
N GLN A 514 -24.68 1.33 -10.72
CA GLN A 514 -24.55 -0.12 -10.66
C GLN A 514 -25.76 -0.74 -9.95
N THR A 515 -26.46 -1.64 -10.63
CA THR A 515 -27.62 -2.37 -10.09
C THR A 515 -27.19 -3.67 -9.42
N VAL A 516 -28.10 -4.29 -8.64
CA VAL A 516 -27.93 -5.66 -8.12
C VAL A 516 -27.65 -6.65 -9.26
N GLN A 517 -28.37 -6.51 -10.39
CA GLN A 517 -28.16 -7.36 -11.56
C GLN A 517 -26.75 -7.20 -12.14
N ASP A 518 -26.24 -5.96 -12.27
CA ASP A 518 -24.88 -5.72 -12.74
C ASP A 518 -23.84 -6.38 -11.83
N THR A 519 -24.07 -6.36 -10.51
CA THR A 519 -23.17 -6.98 -9.53
C THR A 519 -23.14 -8.51 -9.66
N VAL A 520 -24.32 -9.14 -9.81
CA VAL A 520 -24.43 -10.59 -9.98
C VAL A 520 -23.84 -11.03 -11.32
N ASP A 521 -24.10 -10.28 -12.39
CA ASP A 521 -23.54 -10.52 -13.73
C ASP A 521 -22.00 -10.35 -13.74
N ALA A 522 -21.48 -9.37 -12.99
CA ALA A 522 -20.05 -9.18 -12.81
C ALA A 522 -19.41 -10.37 -12.05
N LEU A 523 -20.05 -10.85 -10.98
CA LEU A 523 -19.55 -12.01 -10.23
C LEU A 523 -19.53 -13.27 -11.11
N GLU A 524 -20.57 -13.51 -11.92
CA GLU A 524 -20.58 -14.64 -12.87
C GLU A 524 -19.45 -14.53 -13.90
N THR A 525 -19.19 -13.31 -14.40
CA THR A 525 -18.08 -13.09 -15.33
C THR A 525 -16.73 -13.38 -14.66
N VAL A 526 -16.53 -12.93 -13.42
CA VAL A 526 -15.31 -13.20 -12.64
C VAL A 526 -15.15 -14.70 -12.39
N ARG A 527 -16.24 -15.41 -12.02
CA ARG A 527 -16.24 -16.88 -11.88
C ARG A 527 -15.74 -17.56 -13.14
N GLN A 528 -16.24 -17.15 -14.32
CA GLN A 528 -15.81 -17.71 -15.61
C GLN A 528 -14.34 -17.41 -15.92
N LEU A 529 -13.80 -16.25 -15.55
CA LEU A 529 -12.39 -15.89 -15.72
C LEU A 529 -11.49 -16.80 -14.88
N PHE A 530 -11.87 -17.10 -13.63
CA PHE A 530 -11.17 -18.08 -12.80
C PHE A 530 -11.26 -19.50 -13.39
N ALA A 531 -12.47 -19.94 -13.76
CA ALA A 531 -12.67 -21.28 -14.34
C ALA A 531 -11.90 -21.49 -15.66
N ALA A 532 -11.70 -20.43 -16.46
CA ALA A 532 -10.91 -20.46 -17.68
C ALA A 532 -9.39 -20.28 -17.45
N GLY A 533 -8.95 -20.10 -16.20
CA GLY A 533 -7.55 -19.85 -15.86
C GLY A 533 -7.01 -18.52 -16.37
N CYS A 534 -7.87 -17.55 -16.61
CA CYS A 534 -7.47 -16.20 -17.03
C CYS A 534 -6.85 -15.38 -15.89
N ILE A 535 -7.33 -15.57 -14.68
CA ILE A 535 -6.86 -14.87 -13.47
C ILE A 535 -6.66 -15.88 -12.34
N GLN A 536 -5.66 -15.65 -11.49
CA GLN A 536 -5.33 -16.52 -10.35
C GLN A 536 -5.64 -15.87 -9.02
N SER A 537 -5.84 -14.54 -9.02
CA SER A 537 -6.11 -13.77 -7.82
C SER A 537 -6.92 -12.52 -8.16
N GLY A 538 -7.60 -11.97 -7.17
CA GLY A 538 -8.32 -10.72 -7.30
C GLY A 538 -8.61 -10.08 -5.94
N PHE A 539 -9.10 -8.86 -5.99
CA PHE A 539 -9.54 -8.13 -4.81
C PHE A 539 -10.73 -7.23 -5.16
N TRP A 540 -11.84 -7.36 -4.39
CA TRP A 540 -12.99 -6.48 -4.49
C TRP A 540 -12.85 -5.29 -3.53
N HIS A 541 -12.87 -4.07 -4.07
CA HIS A 541 -13.03 -2.86 -3.27
C HIS A 541 -14.32 -2.12 -3.65
N ARG A 542 -14.89 -1.47 -2.65
CA ARG A 542 -16.02 -0.59 -2.88
C ARG A 542 -15.51 0.69 -3.54
N PHE A 543 -16.28 1.21 -4.49
CA PHE A 543 -16.01 2.52 -5.09
C PHE A 543 -16.06 3.60 -4.01
N ALA A 544 -15.03 4.43 -3.96
CA ALA A 544 -14.97 5.66 -3.19
C ALA A 544 -14.96 6.84 -4.18
N CYS A 545 -15.88 7.78 -4.00
CA CYS A 545 -15.90 9.00 -4.79
C CYS A 545 -14.88 9.98 -4.22
N THR A 546 -13.92 10.42 -5.03
CA THR A 546 -12.96 11.44 -4.61
C THR A 546 -13.32 12.80 -5.21
N VAL A 547 -13.01 13.88 -4.50
CA VAL A 547 -13.27 15.26 -4.97
C VAL A 547 -12.48 15.62 -6.24
N HIS A 548 -11.42 14.88 -6.56
CA HIS A 548 -10.52 15.14 -7.68
C HIS A 548 -10.83 14.29 -8.91
N SER A 549 -11.71 13.28 -8.75
CA SER A 549 -12.13 12.41 -9.85
C SER A 549 -13.19 13.07 -10.73
N PRO A 550 -13.33 12.68 -12.01
CA PRO A 550 -14.43 13.15 -12.84
C PRO A 550 -15.83 12.93 -12.23
N VAL A 551 -16.04 11.83 -11.47
CA VAL A 551 -17.31 11.61 -10.76
C VAL A 551 -17.52 12.68 -9.68
N GLY A 552 -16.50 13.03 -8.92
CA GLY A 552 -16.60 14.07 -7.89
C GLY A 552 -16.71 15.49 -8.44
N LEU A 553 -16.10 15.76 -9.60
CA LEU A 553 -16.12 17.07 -10.25
C LEU A 553 -17.43 17.35 -11.01
N ASP A 554 -18.06 16.31 -11.57
CA ASP A 554 -19.32 16.41 -12.30
C ASP A 554 -20.26 15.22 -11.95
N PRO A 555 -20.77 15.15 -10.71
CA PRO A 555 -21.53 14.01 -10.22
C PRO A 555 -22.82 13.78 -10.99
N GLN A 556 -23.43 14.84 -11.55
CA GLN A 556 -24.67 14.76 -12.33
C GLN A 556 -24.48 13.97 -13.62
N ALA A 557 -23.31 14.09 -14.27
CA ALA A 557 -22.98 13.30 -15.47
C ALA A 557 -22.91 11.79 -15.18
N TYR A 558 -22.77 11.41 -13.91
CA TYR A 558 -22.73 10.02 -13.44
C TYR A 558 -24.01 9.60 -12.67
N GLY A 559 -25.03 10.45 -12.66
CA GLY A 559 -26.35 10.15 -12.06
C GLY A 559 -26.35 10.09 -10.54
N VAL A 560 -25.39 10.73 -9.85
CA VAL A 560 -25.30 10.77 -8.39
C VAL A 560 -25.34 12.19 -7.86
N THR A 561 -25.63 12.31 -6.56
CA THR A 561 -25.63 13.59 -5.85
C THR A 561 -24.65 13.51 -4.68
N LEU A 562 -23.67 14.39 -4.63
CA LEU A 562 -22.74 14.44 -3.51
C LEU A 562 -23.45 14.98 -2.25
N LEU A 563 -23.10 14.43 -1.10
CA LEU A 563 -23.52 14.97 0.18
C LEU A 563 -22.68 16.23 0.51
N PRO A 564 -23.29 17.21 1.18
CA PRO A 564 -22.58 18.45 1.54
C PRO A 564 -21.44 18.14 2.53
N LEU A 565 -20.28 18.69 2.25
CA LEU A 565 -19.16 18.63 3.17
C LEU A 565 -19.25 19.76 4.23
N PRO A 566 -18.83 19.51 5.49
CA PRO A 566 -18.63 20.57 6.45
C PRO A 566 -17.48 21.51 5.99
N PRO A 567 -17.31 22.67 6.65
CA PRO A 567 -16.15 23.54 6.36
C PRO A 567 -14.84 22.75 6.52
N VAL A 568 -14.01 22.80 5.48
CA VAL A 568 -12.73 22.06 5.43
C VAL A 568 -11.60 23.02 5.76
N SER A 569 -10.77 22.66 6.76
CA SER A 569 -9.51 23.35 7.05
C SER A 569 -8.28 22.44 6.93
N PHE A 570 -8.48 21.13 7.02
CA PHE A 570 -7.40 20.14 7.04
C PHE A 570 -7.46 19.20 5.83
N ALA A 571 -8.14 18.05 5.90
CA ALA A 571 -8.09 17.04 4.88
C ALA A 571 -9.43 16.84 4.16
N LYS A 572 -9.36 16.61 2.84
CA LYS A 572 -10.53 16.38 1.99
C LYS A 572 -10.14 15.57 0.76
N ASN A 573 -10.68 14.36 0.64
CA ASN A 573 -10.54 13.56 -0.56
C ASN A 573 -11.82 12.77 -0.84
N ASP A 574 -12.19 11.82 0.02
CA ASP A 574 -13.40 11.03 -0.15
C ASP A 574 -14.64 11.88 0.14
N VAL A 575 -15.67 11.73 -0.68
CA VAL A 575 -16.97 12.39 -0.51
C VAL A 575 -18.08 11.37 -0.59
N ASP A 576 -19.02 11.47 0.34
CA ASP A 576 -20.22 10.65 0.31
C ASP A 576 -21.19 11.12 -0.78
N PHE A 577 -21.89 10.18 -1.37
CA PHE A 577 -22.87 10.45 -2.42
C PHE A 577 -24.11 9.57 -2.27
N VAL A 578 -25.20 10.03 -2.85
CA VAL A 578 -26.45 9.28 -2.99
C VAL A 578 -26.56 8.79 -4.43
N ASP A 579 -26.72 7.47 -4.58
CA ASP A 579 -27.05 6.82 -5.85
C ASP A 579 -28.55 6.49 -5.88
N PRO A 580 -29.31 7.00 -6.88
CA PRO A 580 -30.75 6.75 -6.98
C PRO A 580 -31.14 5.27 -7.13
N THR A 581 -30.20 4.39 -7.48
CA THR A 581 -30.46 2.94 -7.56
C THR A 581 -30.88 2.33 -6.22
N GLY A 582 -30.50 2.95 -5.09
CA GLY A 582 -30.84 2.48 -3.75
C GLY A 582 -30.26 1.10 -3.39
N VAL A 583 -29.23 0.64 -4.09
CA VAL A 583 -28.61 -0.67 -3.88
C VAL A 583 -27.78 -0.67 -2.61
N ASP A 584 -28.00 -1.65 -1.74
CA ASP A 584 -27.10 -1.92 -0.61
C ASP A 584 -25.84 -2.66 -1.11
N HIS A 585 -24.84 -1.87 -1.49
CA HIS A 585 -23.57 -2.39 -1.97
C HIS A 585 -22.74 -3.02 -0.86
N ASP A 586 -22.92 -2.67 0.41
CA ASP A 586 -22.18 -3.25 1.52
C ASP A 586 -22.61 -4.70 1.76
N ALA A 587 -23.92 -4.95 1.76
CA ALA A 587 -24.45 -6.31 1.84
C ALA A 587 -23.99 -7.17 0.66
N LEU A 588 -24.02 -6.64 -0.58
CA LEU A 588 -23.51 -7.34 -1.76
C LEU A 588 -21.99 -7.61 -1.64
N GLY A 589 -21.24 -6.67 -1.09
CA GLY A 589 -19.78 -6.79 -0.92
C GLY A 589 -19.36 -7.99 -0.06
N VAL A 590 -20.17 -8.41 0.90
CA VAL A 590 -19.91 -9.60 1.73
C VAL A 590 -19.90 -10.85 0.83
N GLY A 591 -20.95 -11.04 0.02
CA GLY A 591 -21.04 -12.18 -0.90
C GLY A 591 -19.95 -12.17 -1.97
N LEU A 592 -19.62 -10.99 -2.53
CA LEU A 592 -18.54 -10.84 -3.51
C LEU A 592 -17.18 -11.28 -2.94
N LYS A 593 -16.84 -10.86 -1.72
CA LYS A 593 -15.57 -11.21 -1.05
C LYS A 593 -15.53 -12.70 -0.72
N LYS A 594 -16.63 -13.26 -0.21
CA LYS A 594 -16.78 -14.70 0.08
C LYS A 594 -16.57 -15.54 -1.19
N ALA A 595 -17.24 -15.18 -2.28
CA ALA A 595 -17.09 -15.85 -3.57
C ALA A 595 -15.64 -15.81 -4.08
N LEU A 596 -15.04 -14.62 -4.10
CA LEU A 596 -13.68 -14.41 -4.62
C LEU A 596 -12.65 -15.21 -3.83
N TYR A 597 -12.75 -15.20 -2.49
CA TYR A 597 -11.88 -16.02 -1.64
C TYR A 597 -11.92 -17.50 -2.04
N ASN A 598 -13.11 -18.05 -2.22
CA ASN A 598 -13.29 -19.43 -2.63
C ASN A 598 -12.77 -19.68 -4.05
N TYR A 599 -13.03 -18.78 -5.01
CA TYR A 599 -12.54 -18.93 -6.39
C TYR A 599 -11.00 -18.95 -6.48
N MET A 600 -10.32 -18.15 -5.66
CA MET A 600 -8.85 -18.17 -5.58
C MET A 600 -8.29 -19.53 -5.11
N HIS A 601 -9.13 -20.33 -4.44
CA HIS A 601 -8.80 -21.68 -3.98
C HIS A 601 -9.41 -22.78 -4.87
N GLY A 602 -10.00 -22.44 -6.02
CA GLY A 602 -10.65 -23.38 -6.92
C GLY A 602 -11.97 -23.95 -6.42
N ILE A 603 -12.55 -23.33 -5.38
CA ILE A 603 -13.79 -23.81 -4.74
C ILE A 603 -14.99 -23.07 -5.33
N GLY A 604 -16.08 -23.82 -5.66
CA GLY A 604 -17.36 -23.25 -6.12
C GLY A 604 -17.33 -22.69 -7.54
N LEU A 605 -16.34 -23.05 -8.37
CA LEU A 605 -16.26 -22.60 -9.76
C LEU A 605 -17.42 -23.11 -10.63
N GLU A 606 -18.10 -24.21 -10.23
CA GLU A 606 -19.28 -24.74 -10.90
C GLU A 606 -20.60 -24.34 -10.24
N ALA A 607 -20.54 -23.72 -9.06
CA ALA A 607 -21.72 -23.32 -8.29
C ALA A 607 -22.45 -22.13 -8.92
N ASP A 608 -23.74 -22.01 -8.62
CA ASP A 608 -24.51 -20.80 -8.98
C ASP A 608 -24.04 -19.64 -8.10
N VAL A 609 -23.72 -18.51 -8.72
CA VAL A 609 -23.18 -17.35 -8.00
C VAL A 609 -24.10 -16.80 -6.90
N ARG A 610 -25.40 -17.15 -6.94
CA ARG A 610 -26.37 -16.78 -5.90
C ARG A 610 -26.10 -17.44 -4.55
N GLU A 611 -25.38 -18.56 -4.52
CA GLU A 611 -25.05 -19.29 -3.28
C GLU A 611 -24.08 -18.53 -2.36
N TRP A 612 -23.44 -17.50 -2.88
CA TRP A 612 -22.52 -16.68 -2.10
C TRP A 612 -23.20 -15.56 -1.30
N PHE A 613 -24.50 -15.33 -1.54
CA PHE A 613 -25.25 -14.28 -0.87
C PHE A 613 -26.20 -14.88 0.17
N ASP A 614 -26.23 -14.31 1.36
CA ASP A 614 -27.11 -14.75 2.45
C ASP A 614 -28.55 -14.21 2.32
N PHE A 615 -28.85 -13.56 1.19
CA PHE A 615 -30.17 -13.01 0.85
C PHE A 615 -30.47 -13.23 -0.65
N PRO A 616 -31.76 -13.18 -1.06
CA PRO A 616 -32.14 -13.41 -2.43
C PRO A 616 -31.55 -12.38 -3.40
N VAL A 617 -30.84 -12.84 -4.43
CA VAL A 617 -30.35 -12.03 -5.55
C VAL A 617 -30.85 -12.61 -6.88
N PRO A 618 -30.95 -11.79 -7.95
CA PRO A 618 -31.41 -12.27 -9.24
C PRO A 618 -30.45 -13.31 -9.84
N LYS A 619 -30.93 -14.10 -10.78
CA LYS A 619 -30.12 -15.02 -11.56
C LYS A 619 -29.22 -14.21 -12.50
N ALA A 620 -27.97 -14.65 -12.68
CA ALA A 620 -27.06 -14.07 -13.67
C ALA A 620 -27.65 -14.18 -15.08
N ARG A 621 -27.56 -13.08 -15.84
CA ARG A 621 -27.98 -12.99 -17.26
C ARG A 621 -26.84 -13.24 -18.22
N VAL A 622 -25.60 -13.21 -17.74
CA VAL A 622 -24.39 -13.49 -18.52
C VAL A 622 -24.44 -14.93 -19.04
N PRO A 623 -24.22 -15.17 -20.34
CA PRO A 623 -24.14 -16.52 -20.88
C PRO A 623 -23.03 -17.33 -20.19
N ARG A 624 -23.35 -18.57 -19.78
CA ARG A 624 -22.40 -19.46 -19.08
C ARG A 624 -21.09 -19.73 -19.81
N GLN A 625 -21.04 -19.48 -21.12
CA GLN A 625 -19.86 -19.69 -21.97
C GLN A 625 -19.32 -18.37 -22.54
N ARG A 626 -19.62 -17.22 -21.94
CA ARG A 626 -19.19 -15.91 -22.46
C ARG A 626 -17.67 -15.86 -22.61
N ILE A 627 -16.93 -16.21 -21.57
CA ILE A 627 -15.46 -16.15 -21.59
C ILE A 627 -14.89 -17.22 -22.50
N ALA A 628 -15.41 -18.47 -22.44
CA ALA A 628 -14.95 -19.54 -23.33
C ALA A 628 -15.10 -19.16 -24.82
N ARG A 629 -16.23 -18.56 -25.22
CA ARG A 629 -16.44 -18.06 -26.58
C ARG A 629 -15.46 -16.93 -26.93
N ALA A 630 -15.28 -15.94 -26.04
CA ALA A 630 -14.34 -14.86 -26.25
C ALA A 630 -12.89 -15.33 -26.46
N LEU A 631 -12.50 -16.44 -25.85
CA LEU A 631 -11.19 -17.06 -26.01
C LEU A 631 -11.09 -17.90 -27.30
N ALA A 632 -12.19 -18.50 -27.77
CA ALA A 632 -12.22 -19.28 -29.01
C ALA A 632 -12.22 -18.40 -30.26
N ASP A 633 -12.78 -17.19 -30.19
CA ASP A 633 -12.91 -16.24 -31.32
C ASP A 633 -11.67 -15.33 -31.50
N GLY A 634 -10.63 -15.50 -30.73
CA GLY A 634 -9.38 -14.71 -30.74
C GLY A 634 -8.16 -15.57 -30.96
#